data_4398d5a8a90735bb9091129eec885460
#
_entry.id   4398d5a8a90735bb9091129eec885460
#
_cell.length_a   1.000
_cell.length_b   1.000
_cell.length_c   1.000
_cell.angle_alpha   90.00
_cell.angle_beta   90.00
_cell.angle_gamma   90.00
#
_symmetry.space_group_name_H-M   'P 1'
#
loop_
_entity.id
_entity.type
_entity.pdbx_description
1 polymer ?
#
loop_
_entity_poly.entity_id
_entity_poly.type
_entity_poly.pdbx_seq_one_letter_code
_entity_poly.pdbx_strand_id
1 'polypeptide(L)'
;MEIKRDKYLKKLISKRNNGLIKVITGIRRCGKSYLLFNLYYDYLIKDGVAEECIISVPLDDDDYIEYCDPQKLSEYIKSKITDSNKQYYVFIDEAQYAITKEEMKNPDVPIRLYGVLNGLLRKKNVDVYVTGSNSKFLSSDILTEFRGRGDEIHIAPLAFSEYYPASGKDKYEAWQAYLFYGGLPHILAEPDNESKEAYLERLNSEIYIRDIVERYDIRDAAGMETLMKVIASAIGSLSNAQKISDTFNSSGDKSISMPTISNYLKYLTESFVIQKSERYDIKGRKYIGTPSKYYYTDLGLRNALLNFRQFEETHLMENAIYNELIYRGYKVDVGVVEIRVDENGKKARKQLEVDFVVNQGSKRYYIQSAYALPNQEKVEQEQASLIKIPDSFKKIIITSGNFPVWRNDQGITIIGLFDFLLNDDSLDY
;
A
#
# COMPACT_ATOMS: atom_id res chain seq x y z
N MET A 1 -21.17 10.80 -4.55
CA MET A 1 -20.34 11.46 -3.52
C MET A 1 -18.94 11.62 -4.08
N GLU A 2 -18.40 12.83 -4.12
CA GLU A 2 -17.03 13.07 -4.61
C GLU A 2 -16.04 12.88 -3.44
N ILE A 3 -15.09 11.96 -3.61
CA ILE A 3 -14.04 11.73 -2.61
C ILE A 3 -12.78 12.45 -3.08
N LYS A 4 -12.31 13.39 -2.26
CA LYS A 4 -11.09 14.14 -2.55
C LYS A 4 -9.85 13.26 -2.37
N ARG A 5 -8.97 13.27 -3.36
CA ARG A 5 -7.67 12.59 -3.34
C ARG A 5 -6.54 13.62 -3.57
N ASP A 6 -6.62 14.73 -2.86
CA ASP A 6 -5.81 15.93 -3.09
C ASP A 6 -4.32 15.66 -3.12
N LYS A 7 -3.83 14.77 -2.27
CA LYS A 7 -2.42 14.40 -2.20
C LYS A 7 -1.93 13.75 -3.49
N TYR A 8 -2.71 12.81 -4.04
CA TYR A 8 -2.38 12.13 -5.29
C TYR A 8 -2.58 13.03 -6.49
N LEU A 9 -3.62 13.86 -6.49
CA LEU A 9 -3.84 14.86 -7.52
C LEU A 9 -2.67 15.85 -7.58
N LYS A 10 -2.21 16.37 -6.43
CA LYS A 10 -1.02 17.23 -6.37
C LYS A 10 0.24 16.54 -6.90
N LYS A 11 0.41 15.24 -6.63
CA LYS A 11 1.53 14.45 -7.19
C LYS A 11 1.45 14.36 -8.72
N LEU A 12 0.27 14.09 -9.30
CA LEU A 12 0.08 14.07 -10.76
C LEU A 12 0.42 15.43 -11.38
N ILE A 13 -0.11 16.50 -10.78
CA ILE A 13 0.15 17.89 -11.23
C ILE A 13 1.65 18.21 -11.20
N SER A 14 2.34 17.89 -10.12
CA SER A 14 3.79 18.17 -9.97
C SER A 14 4.67 17.39 -10.94
N LYS A 15 4.18 16.27 -11.47
CA LYS A 15 4.90 15.40 -12.41
C LYS A 15 4.47 15.61 -13.87
N ARG A 16 3.55 16.50 -14.10
CA ARG A 16 3.04 16.84 -15.44
C ARG A 16 4.17 17.30 -16.36
N ASN A 17 4.20 16.78 -17.58
CA ASN A 17 5.16 17.16 -18.65
C ASN A 17 6.65 17.00 -18.26
N ASN A 18 6.96 16.09 -17.33
CA ASN A 18 8.35 15.84 -16.89
C ASN A 18 9.14 14.91 -17.84
N GLY A 19 8.55 14.49 -18.97
CA GLY A 19 9.17 13.59 -19.93
C GLY A 19 9.28 12.12 -19.50
N LEU A 20 8.59 11.74 -18.41
CA LEU A 20 8.52 10.37 -17.91
C LEU A 20 7.11 9.81 -18.06
N ILE A 21 6.98 8.49 -18.17
CA ILE A 21 5.68 7.81 -18.08
C ILE A 21 5.23 7.81 -16.62
N LYS A 22 4.04 8.30 -16.34
CA LYS A 22 3.41 8.21 -15.01
C LYS A 22 2.76 6.84 -14.87
N VAL A 23 3.29 6.04 -13.97
CA VAL A 23 2.80 4.69 -13.70
C VAL A 23 2.00 4.72 -12.41
N ILE A 24 0.68 4.61 -12.52
CA ILE A 24 -0.24 4.66 -11.38
C ILE A 24 -0.53 3.24 -10.94
N THR A 25 0.03 2.86 -9.80
CA THR A 25 -0.11 1.52 -9.22
C THR A 25 -0.99 1.55 -7.96
N GLY A 26 -1.37 0.39 -7.49
CA GLY A 26 -2.14 0.22 -6.26
C GLY A 26 -3.11 -0.93 -6.33
N ILE A 27 -3.61 -1.36 -5.18
CA ILE A 27 -4.56 -2.46 -5.07
C ILE A 27 -5.81 -2.23 -5.94
N ARG A 28 -6.44 -3.28 -6.41
CA ARG A 28 -7.71 -3.17 -7.16
C ARG A 28 -8.75 -2.40 -6.35
N ARG A 29 -9.60 -1.60 -7.02
CA ARG A 29 -10.68 -0.81 -6.40
C ARG A 29 -10.23 0.30 -5.42
N CYS A 30 -8.93 0.65 -5.35
CA CYS A 30 -8.46 1.78 -4.52
C CYS A 30 -8.69 3.17 -5.15
N GLY A 31 -9.24 3.24 -6.37
CA GLY A 31 -9.61 4.50 -7.03
C GLY A 31 -8.58 5.05 -8.03
N LYS A 32 -7.73 4.19 -8.65
CA LYS A 32 -6.77 4.59 -9.70
C LYS A 32 -7.45 5.26 -10.89
N SER A 33 -8.42 4.56 -11.49
CA SER A 33 -9.17 5.05 -12.65
C SER A 33 -9.93 6.32 -12.31
N TYR A 34 -10.57 6.40 -11.14
CA TYR A 34 -11.27 7.61 -10.69
C TYR A 34 -10.31 8.81 -10.54
N LEU A 35 -9.13 8.62 -9.97
CA LEU A 35 -8.13 9.69 -9.87
C LEU A 35 -7.71 10.21 -11.25
N LEU A 36 -7.51 9.32 -12.23
CA LEU A 36 -7.00 9.69 -13.55
C LEU A 36 -8.10 10.24 -14.47
N PHE A 37 -9.23 9.51 -14.59
CA PHE A 37 -10.28 9.80 -15.57
C PHE A 37 -11.34 10.79 -15.06
N ASN A 38 -11.37 11.07 -13.75
CA ASN A 38 -12.26 12.08 -13.18
C ASN A 38 -11.46 13.25 -12.61
N LEU A 39 -10.72 13.05 -11.52
CA LEU A 39 -10.11 14.19 -10.80
C LEU A 39 -8.99 14.87 -11.60
N TYR A 40 -8.11 14.11 -12.23
CA TYR A 40 -7.03 14.69 -13.03
C TYR A 40 -7.51 15.19 -14.39
N TYR A 41 -8.45 14.49 -15.01
CA TYR A 41 -9.15 14.93 -16.22
C TYR A 41 -9.81 16.30 -15.99
N ASP A 42 -10.63 16.43 -14.96
CA ASP A 42 -11.30 17.67 -14.60
C ASP A 42 -10.32 18.82 -14.31
N TYR A 43 -9.20 18.48 -13.65
CA TYR A 43 -8.13 19.45 -13.44
C TYR A 43 -7.56 19.96 -14.76
N LEU A 44 -7.25 19.07 -15.71
CA LEU A 44 -6.70 19.46 -17.02
C LEU A 44 -7.68 20.35 -17.82
N ILE A 45 -8.97 20.02 -17.83
CA ILE A 45 -10.00 20.85 -18.48
C ILE A 45 -10.08 22.23 -17.83
N LYS A 46 -10.10 22.30 -16.50
CA LYS A 46 -10.09 23.57 -15.74
C LYS A 46 -8.83 24.40 -15.98
N ASP A 47 -7.70 23.74 -16.25
CA ASP A 47 -6.41 24.37 -16.56
C ASP A 47 -6.31 24.80 -18.06
N GLY A 48 -7.38 24.63 -18.83
CA GLY A 48 -7.49 25.08 -20.23
C GLY A 48 -7.01 24.09 -21.28
N VAL A 49 -6.81 22.83 -20.93
CA VAL A 49 -6.51 21.78 -21.92
C VAL A 49 -7.79 21.44 -22.69
N ALA A 50 -7.73 21.50 -24.03
CA ALA A 50 -8.86 21.12 -24.86
C ALA A 50 -9.16 19.63 -24.76
N GLU A 51 -10.42 19.26 -24.76
CA GLU A 51 -10.87 17.87 -24.56
C GLU A 51 -10.27 16.91 -25.60
N GLU A 52 -10.17 17.36 -26.87
CA GLU A 52 -9.54 16.57 -27.94
C GLU A 52 -8.04 16.28 -27.72
N CYS A 53 -7.40 16.99 -26.78
CA CYS A 53 -6.01 16.76 -26.38
C CYS A 53 -5.85 15.75 -25.25
N ILE A 54 -6.94 15.23 -24.69
CA ILE A 54 -6.94 14.18 -23.66
C ILE A 54 -7.43 12.89 -24.32
N ILE A 55 -6.52 11.93 -24.50
CA ILE A 55 -6.78 10.66 -25.17
C ILE A 55 -6.93 9.60 -24.10
N SER A 56 -8.15 9.13 -23.86
CA SER A 56 -8.50 8.13 -22.86
C SER A 56 -8.70 6.76 -23.50
N VAL A 57 -8.02 5.72 -22.96
CA VAL A 57 -8.08 4.34 -23.45
C VAL A 57 -8.27 3.39 -22.28
N PRO A 58 -9.51 3.11 -21.84
CA PRO A 58 -9.81 2.11 -20.81
C PRO A 58 -9.81 0.72 -21.45
N LEU A 59 -8.73 -0.06 -21.24
CA LEU A 59 -8.55 -1.38 -21.86
C LEU A 59 -9.40 -2.48 -21.22
N ASP A 60 -10.10 -2.21 -20.14
CA ASP A 60 -11.08 -3.10 -19.51
C ASP A 60 -12.52 -2.86 -19.98
N ASP A 61 -12.74 -1.92 -20.92
CA ASP A 61 -14.01 -1.62 -21.54
C ASP A 61 -14.12 -2.34 -22.89
N ASP A 62 -15.28 -2.98 -23.14
CA ASP A 62 -15.57 -3.73 -24.37
C ASP A 62 -15.42 -2.88 -25.64
N ASP A 63 -15.72 -1.59 -25.59
CA ASP A 63 -15.55 -0.65 -26.70
C ASP A 63 -14.08 -0.44 -27.10
N TYR A 64 -13.15 -0.79 -26.20
CA TYR A 64 -11.70 -0.64 -26.39
C TYR A 64 -10.96 -1.98 -26.48
N ILE A 65 -11.65 -3.11 -26.53
CA ILE A 65 -11.07 -4.46 -26.53
C ILE A 65 -10.07 -4.69 -27.68
N GLU A 66 -10.30 -4.07 -28.84
CA GLU A 66 -9.38 -4.17 -29.98
C GLU A 66 -8.02 -3.51 -29.71
N TYR A 67 -7.96 -2.52 -28.82
CA TYR A 67 -6.72 -1.83 -28.42
C TYR A 67 -5.93 -2.57 -27.34
N CYS A 68 -6.40 -3.73 -26.87
CA CYS A 68 -5.57 -4.69 -26.15
C CYS A 68 -4.45 -5.25 -27.04
N ASP A 69 -4.54 -5.14 -28.37
CA ASP A 69 -3.39 -5.33 -29.26
C ASP A 69 -2.51 -4.06 -29.26
N PRO A 70 -1.22 -4.16 -28.85
CA PRO A 70 -0.33 -3.01 -28.76
C PRO A 70 -0.15 -2.23 -30.08
N GLN A 71 -0.20 -2.93 -31.23
CA GLN A 71 -0.07 -2.25 -32.53
C GLN A 71 -1.29 -1.37 -32.79
N LYS A 72 -2.51 -1.90 -32.62
CA LYS A 72 -3.76 -1.14 -32.79
C LYS A 72 -3.84 0.01 -31.80
N LEU A 73 -3.43 -0.21 -30.53
CA LEU A 73 -3.31 0.85 -29.53
C LEU A 73 -2.42 1.99 -29.99
N SER A 74 -1.23 1.66 -30.53
CA SER A 74 -0.30 2.66 -31.06
C SER A 74 -0.88 3.43 -32.25
N GLU A 75 -1.55 2.76 -33.17
CA GLU A 75 -2.20 3.37 -34.34
C GLU A 75 -3.33 4.31 -33.92
N TYR A 76 -4.20 3.87 -33.01
CA TYR A 76 -5.29 4.68 -32.45
C TYR A 76 -4.76 5.95 -31.79
N ILE A 77 -3.84 5.82 -30.83
CA ILE A 77 -3.28 7.00 -30.13
C ILE A 77 -2.63 7.97 -31.13
N LYS A 78 -1.85 7.46 -32.07
CA LYS A 78 -1.20 8.31 -33.09
C LYS A 78 -2.19 9.02 -34.01
N SER A 79 -3.32 8.40 -34.34
CA SER A 79 -4.38 9.01 -35.18
C SER A 79 -5.04 10.19 -34.48
N LYS A 80 -5.07 10.21 -33.14
CA LYS A 80 -5.64 11.30 -32.33
C LYS A 80 -4.66 12.48 -32.17
N ILE A 81 -3.36 12.27 -32.35
CA ILE A 81 -2.32 13.31 -32.22
C ILE A 81 -2.15 13.99 -33.59
N THR A 82 -2.98 14.98 -33.86
CA THR A 82 -3.07 15.62 -35.18
C THR A 82 -2.26 16.91 -35.32
N ASP A 83 -1.95 17.60 -34.21
CA ASP A 83 -1.23 18.87 -34.20
C ASP A 83 0.03 18.81 -33.34
N SER A 84 1.19 18.99 -33.94
CA SER A 84 2.47 18.95 -33.21
C SER A 84 2.69 20.11 -32.24
N ASN A 85 1.88 21.20 -32.37
CA ASN A 85 1.99 22.38 -31.50
C ASN A 85 1.10 22.28 -30.25
N LYS A 86 0.17 21.30 -30.22
CA LYS A 86 -0.69 21.06 -29.06
C LYS A 86 -0.05 20.02 -28.13
N GLN A 87 -0.23 20.21 -26.81
CA GLN A 87 0.15 19.22 -25.80
C GLN A 87 -0.96 18.18 -25.63
N TYR A 88 -0.64 16.91 -25.75
CA TYR A 88 -1.55 15.79 -25.58
C TYR A 88 -1.28 15.04 -24.28
N TYR A 89 -2.33 14.53 -23.66
CA TYR A 89 -2.33 13.71 -22.46
C TYR A 89 -2.94 12.35 -22.79
N VAL A 90 -2.16 11.28 -22.65
CA VAL A 90 -2.60 9.93 -22.99
C VAL A 90 -2.82 9.14 -21.72
N PHE A 91 -4.04 8.69 -21.47
CA PHE A 91 -4.45 7.89 -20.33
C PHE A 91 -4.75 6.47 -20.80
N ILE A 92 -4.00 5.50 -20.32
CA ILE A 92 -4.21 4.07 -20.60
C ILE A 92 -4.56 3.38 -19.29
N ASP A 93 -5.81 2.95 -19.13
CA ASP A 93 -6.26 2.26 -17.93
C ASP A 93 -6.07 0.75 -18.07
N GLU A 94 -5.76 0.10 -16.93
CA GLU A 94 -5.52 -1.34 -16.82
C GLU A 94 -4.60 -1.89 -17.93
N ALA A 95 -3.45 -1.23 -18.11
CA ALA A 95 -2.50 -1.45 -19.20
C ALA A 95 -2.02 -2.92 -19.34
N GLN A 96 -2.15 -3.75 -18.29
CA GLN A 96 -1.82 -5.17 -18.35
C GLN A 96 -2.70 -5.97 -19.33
N TYR A 97 -3.88 -5.46 -19.72
CA TYR A 97 -4.69 -6.12 -20.76
C TYR A 97 -4.04 -6.08 -22.15
N ALA A 98 -3.12 -5.14 -22.39
CA ALA A 98 -2.31 -5.11 -23.60
C ALA A 98 -1.04 -5.98 -23.54
N ILE A 99 -0.92 -6.85 -22.54
CA ILE A 99 0.22 -7.78 -22.36
C ILE A 99 -0.31 -9.21 -22.45
N THR A 100 0.21 -10.01 -23.35
CA THR A 100 -0.24 -11.40 -23.55
C THR A 100 0.26 -12.31 -22.42
N LYS A 101 -0.43 -13.44 -22.24
CA LYS A 101 0.00 -14.47 -21.26
C LYS A 101 1.39 -15.03 -21.59
N GLU A 102 1.77 -15.10 -22.86
CA GLU A 102 3.09 -15.55 -23.29
C GLU A 102 4.18 -14.55 -22.89
N GLU A 103 3.96 -13.24 -23.17
CA GLU A 103 4.85 -12.16 -22.76
C GLU A 103 5.02 -12.10 -21.22
N MET A 104 3.96 -12.43 -20.46
CA MET A 104 4.03 -12.47 -19.00
C MET A 104 4.83 -13.66 -18.44
N LYS A 105 4.78 -14.82 -19.12
CA LYS A 105 5.39 -16.08 -18.62
C LYS A 105 6.81 -16.30 -19.12
N ASN A 106 7.15 -15.80 -20.28
CA ASN A 106 8.44 -16.04 -20.93
C ASN A 106 9.32 -14.77 -20.92
N PRO A 107 10.34 -14.70 -20.07
CA PRO A 107 11.25 -13.54 -20.00
C PRO A 107 12.02 -13.25 -21.32
N ASP A 108 12.11 -14.23 -22.22
CA ASP A 108 12.80 -14.09 -23.51
C ASP A 108 11.89 -13.42 -24.57
N VAL A 109 10.59 -13.31 -24.30
CA VAL A 109 9.62 -12.63 -25.18
C VAL A 109 9.47 -11.17 -24.75
N PRO A 110 9.85 -10.20 -25.59
CA PRO A 110 9.73 -8.80 -25.23
C PRO A 110 8.27 -8.36 -25.16
N ILE A 111 7.93 -7.60 -24.12
CA ILE A 111 6.59 -7.03 -23.93
C ILE A 111 6.39 -5.91 -24.96
N ARG A 112 5.50 -6.13 -25.94
CA ARG A 112 5.26 -5.22 -27.06
C ARG A 112 4.69 -3.86 -26.62
N LEU A 113 3.90 -3.83 -25.53
CA LEU A 113 3.39 -2.60 -24.96
C LEU A 113 4.51 -1.60 -24.62
N TYR A 114 5.64 -2.07 -24.13
CA TYR A 114 6.77 -1.18 -23.80
C TYR A 114 7.33 -0.47 -25.03
N GLY A 115 7.31 -1.13 -26.18
CA GLY A 115 7.65 -0.50 -27.46
C GLY A 115 6.73 0.66 -27.82
N VAL A 116 5.42 0.49 -27.61
CA VAL A 116 4.41 1.55 -27.82
C VAL A 116 4.67 2.74 -26.89
N LEU A 117 4.82 2.48 -25.59
CA LEU A 117 5.06 3.51 -24.59
C LEU A 117 6.36 4.29 -24.84
N ASN A 118 7.44 3.59 -25.22
CA ASN A 118 8.70 4.21 -25.64
C ASN A 118 8.55 5.07 -26.90
N GLY A 119 7.71 4.63 -27.85
CA GLY A 119 7.37 5.40 -29.05
C GLY A 119 6.65 6.71 -28.73
N LEU A 120 5.74 6.69 -27.75
CA LEU A 120 5.02 7.88 -27.29
C LEU A 120 5.96 8.84 -26.55
N LEU A 121 6.86 8.35 -25.70
CA LEU A 121 7.84 9.18 -24.99
C LEU A 121 8.79 9.98 -25.91
N ARG A 122 9.01 9.52 -27.14
CA ARG A 122 9.82 10.26 -28.12
C ARG A 122 9.12 11.51 -28.66
N LYS A 123 7.80 11.60 -28.48
CA LYS A 123 7.01 12.78 -28.86
C LYS A 123 7.05 13.79 -27.75
N LYS A 124 7.68 14.96 -27.98
CA LYS A 124 7.87 16.01 -26.97
C LYS A 124 6.57 16.64 -26.46
N ASN A 125 5.51 16.53 -27.27
CA ASN A 125 4.19 17.07 -26.99
C ASN A 125 3.19 16.02 -26.49
N VAL A 126 3.66 14.90 -25.94
CA VAL A 126 2.81 13.83 -25.41
C VAL A 126 3.24 13.50 -23.99
N ASP A 127 2.30 13.53 -23.07
CA ASP A 127 2.45 13.13 -21.69
C ASP A 127 1.64 11.86 -21.41
N VAL A 128 2.28 10.80 -20.89
CA VAL A 128 1.68 9.46 -20.83
C VAL A 128 1.45 9.03 -19.39
N TYR A 129 0.24 8.53 -19.14
CA TYR A 129 -0.22 7.99 -17.86
C TYR A 129 -0.75 6.59 -18.08
N VAL A 130 -0.25 5.63 -17.33
CA VAL A 130 -0.72 4.25 -17.36
C VAL A 130 -1.16 3.81 -15.98
N THR A 131 -2.26 3.07 -15.90
CA THR A 131 -2.68 2.47 -14.63
C THR A 131 -2.61 0.96 -14.68
N GLY A 132 -2.59 0.33 -13.51
CA GLY A 132 -2.77 -1.09 -13.36
C GLY A 132 -2.66 -1.57 -11.93
N SER A 133 -3.18 -2.76 -11.70
CA SER A 133 -3.28 -3.38 -10.38
C SER A 133 -2.12 -4.34 -10.07
N ASN A 134 -1.06 -4.35 -10.86
CA ASN A 134 0.08 -5.24 -10.69
C ASN A 134 1.41 -4.47 -10.63
N SER A 135 2.14 -4.61 -9.51
CA SER A 135 3.45 -3.97 -9.34
C SER A 135 4.51 -4.54 -10.28
N LYS A 136 4.49 -5.84 -10.55
CA LYS A 136 5.54 -6.48 -11.34
C LYS A 136 5.61 -5.93 -12.77
N PHE A 137 4.48 -5.89 -13.47
CA PHE A 137 4.45 -5.45 -14.88
C PHE A 137 4.39 -3.94 -15.06
N LEU A 138 3.98 -3.20 -14.05
CA LEU A 138 3.81 -1.75 -14.19
C LEU A 138 4.84 -0.93 -13.43
N SER A 139 5.37 -1.40 -12.30
CA SER A 139 6.40 -0.64 -11.58
C SER A 139 7.80 -1.22 -11.79
N SER A 140 8.04 -2.48 -11.46
CA SER A 140 9.40 -3.03 -11.53
C SER A 140 9.88 -3.21 -12.96
N ASP A 141 9.05 -3.77 -13.85
CA ASP A 141 9.45 -4.05 -15.23
C ASP A 141 9.42 -2.78 -16.08
N ILE A 142 8.41 -1.91 -15.95
CA ILE A 142 8.41 -0.60 -16.61
C ILE A 142 9.59 0.24 -16.14
N LEU A 143 9.85 0.35 -14.83
CA LEU A 143 10.99 1.13 -14.33
C LEU A 143 12.33 0.55 -14.80
N THR A 144 12.44 -0.77 -14.93
CA THR A 144 13.66 -1.45 -15.40
C THR A 144 13.82 -1.33 -16.91
N GLU A 145 12.80 -1.64 -17.71
CA GLU A 145 12.82 -1.55 -19.18
C GLU A 145 12.94 -0.11 -19.68
N PHE A 146 12.30 0.83 -19.00
CA PHE A 146 12.41 2.25 -19.32
C PHE A 146 13.70 2.89 -18.76
N ARG A 147 14.58 2.12 -18.10
CA ARG A 147 15.87 2.61 -17.58
C ARG A 147 15.76 3.95 -16.84
N GLY A 148 14.80 4.03 -15.92
CA GLY A 148 14.52 5.25 -15.14
C GLY A 148 13.64 6.29 -15.84
N ARG A 149 12.94 5.94 -16.92
CA ARG A 149 11.97 6.84 -17.60
C ARG A 149 10.53 6.65 -17.12
N GLY A 150 10.29 5.83 -16.13
CA GLY A 150 9.01 5.67 -15.45
C GLY A 150 9.00 6.42 -14.12
N ASP A 151 7.87 7.01 -13.77
CA ASP A 151 7.64 7.73 -12.52
C ASP A 151 6.42 7.13 -11.81
N GLU A 152 6.67 6.34 -10.77
CA GLU A 152 5.61 5.61 -10.08
C GLU A 152 4.85 6.51 -9.12
N ILE A 153 3.51 6.38 -9.16
CA ILE A 153 2.57 6.98 -8.22
C ILE A 153 1.74 5.84 -7.61
N HIS A 154 2.17 5.34 -6.47
CA HIS A 154 1.43 4.30 -5.76
C HIS A 154 0.24 4.91 -5.02
N ILE A 155 -0.97 4.36 -5.27
CA ILE A 155 -2.23 4.79 -4.66
C ILE A 155 -2.68 3.74 -3.66
N ALA A 156 -2.79 4.14 -2.40
CA ALA A 156 -3.38 3.36 -1.33
C ALA A 156 -4.92 3.50 -1.30
N PRO A 157 -5.65 2.61 -0.62
CA PRO A 157 -7.01 2.89 -0.16
C PRO A 157 -7.09 4.25 0.54
N LEU A 158 -8.30 4.72 0.86
CA LEU A 158 -8.47 5.99 1.55
C LEU A 158 -7.71 5.98 2.88
N ALA A 159 -6.87 6.99 3.11
CA ALA A 159 -6.37 7.31 4.43
C ALA A 159 -7.53 7.77 5.32
N PHE A 160 -7.38 7.68 6.65
CA PHE A 160 -8.46 8.11 7.54
C PHE A 160 -8.83 9.59 7.34
N SER A 161 -7.87 10.43 7.03
CA SER A 161 -8.08 11.85 6.69
C SER A 161 -8.92 12.08 5.42
N GLU A 162 -8.91 11.12 4.48
CA GLU A 162 -9.77 11.14 3.28
C GLU A 162 -11.12 10.46 3.53
N TYR A 163 -11.12 9.37 4.33
CA TYR A 163 -12.31 8.58 4.68
C TYR A 163 -13.27 9.34 5.59
N TYR A 164 -12.76 9.95 6.66
CA TYR A 164 -13.58 10.59 7.70
C TYR A 164 -14.50 11.67 7.13
N PRO A 165 -14.02 12.69 6.39
CA PRO A 165 -14.90 13.71 5.82
C PRO A 165 -15.93 13.13 4.84
N ALA A 166 -15.55 12.10 4.11
CA ALA A 166 -16.43 11.45 3.12
C ALA A 166 -17.49 10.54 3.76
N SER A 167 -17.25 10.05 4.99
CA SER A 167 -18.17 9.15 5.67
C SER A 167 -19.46 9.82 6.17
N GLY A 168 -19.44 11.14 6.37
CA GLY A 168 -20.56 11.89 6.95
C GLY A 168 -20.88 11.54 8.42
N LYS A 169 -19.99 10.80 9.09
CA LYS A 169 -20.13 10.32 10.46
C LYS A 169 -19.33 11.19 11.43
N ASP A 170 -19.62 11.06 12.74
CA ASP A 170 -18.69 11.59 13.72
C ASP A 170 -17.34 10.83 13.71
N LYS A 171 -16.33 11.45 14.30
CA LYS A 171 -14.94 10.96 14.20
C LYS A 171 -14.76 9.56 14.79
N TYR A 172 -15.43 9.23 15.87
CA TYR A 172 -15.29 7.93 16.53
C TYR A 172 -16.07 6.84 15.80
N GLU A 173 -17.28 7.12 15.33
CA GLU A 173 -18.03 6.21 14.45
C GLU A 173 -17.30 5.96 13.14
N ALA A 174 -16.72 7.00 12.52
CA ALA A 174 -15.95 6.89 11.32
C ALA A 174 -14.70 6.01 11.54
N TRP A 175 -14.04 6.18 12.69
CA TRP A 175 -12.88 5.36 13.04
C TRP A 175 -13.23 3.89 13.23
N GLN A 176 -14.29 3.59 13.99
CA GLN A 176 -14.75 2.21 14.17
C GLN A 176 -15.13 1.56 12.83
N ALA A 177 -15.85 2.29 11.99
CA ALA A 177 -16.20 1.81 10.65
C ALA A 177 -14.95 1.61 9.77
N TYR A 178 -13.96 2.50 9.85
CA TYR A 178 -12.71 2.39 9.13
C TYR A 178 -11.86 1.18 9.57
N LEU A 179 -11.76 0.94 10.88
CA LEU A 179 -11.10 -0.25 11.42
C LEU A 179 -11.79 -1.54 10.97
N PHE A 180 -13.13 -1.53 10.87
CA PHE A 180 -13.92 -2.71 10.59
C PHE A 180 -14.05 -2.99 9.08
N TYR A 181 -14.36 -1.95 8.27
CA TYR A 181 -14.63 -2.08 6.84
C TYR A 181 -13.51 -1.57 5.92
N GLY A 182 -12.45 -1.00 6.47
CA GLY A 182 -11.31 -0.50 5.70
C GLY A 182 -11.55 0.83 4.99
N GLY A 183 -10.63 1.16 4.08
CA GLY A 183 -10.59 2.41 3.32
C GLY A 183 -10.86 2.26 1.83
N LEU A 184 -11.39 1.13 1.34
CA LEU A 184 -11.76 1.04 -0.08
C LEU A 184 -12.92 2.01 -0.38
N PRO A 185 -12.79 2.89 -1.42
CA PRO A 185 -13.75 3.97 -1.65
C PRO A 185 -15.20 3.52 -1.77
N HIS A 186 -15.46 2.37 -2.39
CA HIS A 186 -16.81 1.86 -2.62
C HIS A 186 -17.56 1.51 -1.33
N ILE A 187 -16.85 1.19 -0.25
CA ILE A 187 -17.44 0.92 1.07
C ILE A 187 -18.32 2.08 1.57
N LEU A 188 -17.96 3.30 1.21
CA LEU A 188 -18.75 4.49 1.57
C LEU A 188 -20.07 4.61 0.80
N ALA A 189 -20.22 3.90 -0.31
CA ALA A 189 -21.43 3.85 -1.11
C ALA A 189 -22.37 2.70 -0.71
N GLU A 190 -21.88 1.70 0.02
CA GLU A 190 -22.70 0.59 0.50
C GLU A 190 -23.64 1.03 1.61
N PRO A 191 -24.95 0.71 1.51
CA PRO A 191 -25.98 1.32 2.36
C PRO A 191 -25.94 0.84 3.81
N ASP A 192 -25.58 -0.42 4.04
CA ASP A 192 -25.64 -1.07 5.35
C ASP A 192 -24.44 -1.99 5.58
N ASN A 193 -24.37 -2.55 6.78
CA ASN A 193 -23.25 -3.39 7.19
C ASN A 193 -23.21 -4.72 6.42
N GLU A 194 -24.36 -5.34 6.18
CA GLU A 194 -24.46 -6.60 5.43
C GLU A 194 -23.93 -6.44 4.00
N SER A 195 -24.32 -5.37 3.32
CA SER A 195 -23.83 -5.03 1.98
C SER A 195 -22.31 -4.81 1.95
N LYS A 196 -21.76 -4.12 2.99
CA LYS A 196 -20.31 -3.91 3.11
C LYS A 196 -19.55 -5.21 3.29
N GLU A 197 -20.02 -6.08 4.18
CA GLU A 197 -19.42 -7.38 4.44
C GLU A 197 -19.45 -8.25 3.18
N ALA A 198 -20.62 -8.38 2.55
CA ALA A 198 -20.77 -9.13 1.30
C ALA A 198 -19.88 -8.60 0.16
N TYR A 199 -19.75 -7.26 0.04
CA TYR A 199 -18.85 -6.66 -0.94
C TYR A 199 -17.38 -7.02 -0.69
N LEU A 200 -16.90 -6.95 0.55
CA LEU A 200 -15.52 -7.26 0.92
C LEU A 200 -15.20 -8.75 0.77
N GLU A 201 -16.12 -9.65 1.15
CA GLU A 201 -15.98 -11.09 0.98
C GLU A 201 -15.90 -11.47 -0.51
N ARG A 202 -16.77 -10.89 -1.35
CA ARG A 202 -16.72 -11.07 -2.79
C ARG A 202 -15.42 -10.53 -3.40
N LEU A 203 -14.94 -9.38 -2.96
CA LEU A 203 -13.65 -8.85 -3.42
C LEU A 203 -12.51 -9.81 -3.12
N ASN A 204 -12.46 -10.38 -1.92
CA ASN A 204 -11.40 -11.31 -1.54
C ASN A 204 -11.43 -12.57 -2.40
N SER A 205 -12.60 -13.22 -2.53
CA SER A 205 -12.73 -14.50 -3.21
C SER A 205 -12.64 -14.39 -4.72
N GLU A 206 -13.43 -13.51 -5.33
CA GLU A 206 -13.59 -13.46 -6.77
C GLU A 206 -12.55 -12.56 -7.47
N ILE A 207 -12.03 -11.55 -6.77
CA ILE A 207 -11.13 -10.58 -7.39
C ILE A 207 -9.68 -10.81 -6.96
N TYR A 208 -9.38 -10.81 -5.65
CA TYR A 208 -7.98 -10.89 -5.23
C TYR A 208 -7.42 -12.31 -5.33
N ILE A 209 -8.07 -13.30 -4.74
CA ILE A 209 -7.56 -14.68 -4.74
C ILE A 209 -7.52 -15.20 -6.17
N ARG A 210 -8.61 -15.05 -6.92
CA ARG A 210 -8.70 -15.50 -8.30
C ARG A 210 -7.67 -14.82 -9.21
N ASP A 211 -7.54 -13.50 -9.13
CA ASP A 211 -6.58 -12.73 -9.94
C ASP A 211 -5.13 -13.15 -9.65
N ILE A 212 -4.77 -13.36 -8.39
CA ILE A 212 -3.43 -13.84 -7.99
C ILE A 212 -3.20 -15.27 -8.46
N VAL A 213 -4.17 -16.16 -8.26
CA VAL A 213 -4.09 -17.58 -8.67
C VAL A 213 -3.92 -17.71 -10.18
N GLU A 214 -4.72 -17.00 -10.97
CA GLU A 214 -4.64 -17.02 -12.44
C GLU A 214 -3.34 -16.40 -12.95
N ARG A 215 -2.91 -15.29 -12.35
CA ARG A 215 -1.71 -14.54 -12.75
C ARG A 215 -0.42 -15.32 -12.54
N TYR A 216 -0.29 -15.96 -11.39
CA TYR A 216 0.94 -16.69 -11.02
C TYR A 216 0.84 -18.19 -11.27
N ASP A 217 -0.22 -18.66 -11.93
CA ASP A 217 -0.46 -20.06 -12.24
C ASP A 217 -0.41 -20.97 -10.99
N ILE A 218 -1.04 -20.50 -9.91
CA ILE A 218 -1.02 -21.19 -8.61
C ILE A 218 -1.91 -22.42 -8.66
N ARG A 219 -1.33 -23.59 -8.47
CA ARG A 219 -2.06 -24.87 -8.49
C ARG A 219 -2.87 -25.11 -7.21
N ASP A 220 -2.42 -24.59 -6.09
CA ASP A 220 -3.07 -24.74 -4.78
C ASP A 220 -3.69 -23.42 -4.31
N ALA A 221 -4.85 -23.09 -4.87
CA ALA A 221 -5.62 -21.89 -4.51
C ALA A 221 -6.09 -21.95 -3.04
N ALA A 222 -6.44 -23.12 -2.53
CA ALA A 222 -6.85 -23.28 -1.13
C ALA A 222 -5.70 -23.02 -0.15
N GLY A 223 -4.48 -23.45 -0.50
CA GLY A 223 -3.28 -23.15 0.27
C GLY A 223 -2.96 -21.65 0.28
N MET A 224 -3.16 -20.93 -0.84
CA MET A 224 -3.02 -19.48 -0.91
C MET A 224 -4.04 -18.78 -0.01
N GLU A 225 -5.31 -19.17 -0.06
CA GLU A 225 -6.36 -18.60 0.80
C GLU A 225 -6.07 -18.84 2.28
N THR A 226 -5.64 -20.05 2.64
CA THR A 226 -5.25 -20.37 4.02
C THR A 226 -4.07 -19.52 4.47
N LEU A 227 -3.06 -19.33 3.62
CA LEU A 227 -1.93 -18.43 3.92
C LEU A 227 -2.41 -16.99 4.18
N MET A 228 -3.33 -16.47 3.35
CA MET A 228 -3.88 -15.14 3.56
C MET A 228 -4.58 -15.02 4.92
N LYS A 229 -5.34 -16.04 5.34
CA LYS A 229 -5.98 -16.09 6.67
C LYS A 229 -4.96 -16.15 7.80
N VAL A 230 -3.88 -16.93 7.65
CA VAL A 230 -2.79 -17.00 8.65
C VAL A 230 -2.11 -15.64 8.82
N ILE A 231 -1.81 -14.95 7.72
CA ILE A 231 -1.22 -13.61 7.78
C ILE A 231 -2.22 -12.62 8.38
N ALA A 232 -3.50 -12.70 8.01
CA ALA A 232 -4.56 -11.84 8.54
C ALA A 232 -4.72 -11.98 10.06
N SER A 233 -4.59 -13.19 10.59
CA SER A 233 -4.63 -13.46 12.04
C SER A 233 -3.37 -12.98 12.77
N ALA A 234 -2.25 -12.84 12.08
CA ALA A 234 -0.95 -12.51 12.66
C ALA A 234 -0.43 -11.12 12.24
N ILE A 235 -1.34 -10.20 11.87
CA ILE A 235 -0.93 -8.83 11.48
C ILE A 235 -0.15 -8.15 12.61
N GLY A 236 0.89 -7.37 12.25
CA GLY A 236 1.74 -6.71 13.21
C GLY A 236 2.68 -7.64 14.00
N SER A 237 2.57 -8.97 13.81
CA SER A 237 3.46 -9.93 14.46
C SER A 237 4.65 -10.28 13.58
N LEU A 238 5.83 -10.46 14.22
CA LEU A 238 7.02 -10.94 13.52
C LEU A 238 6.82 -12.36 13.00
N SER A 239 6.96 -12.54 11.70
CA SER A 239 6.79 -13.81 11.01
C SER A 239 7.82 -14.02 9.91
N ASN A 240 8.02 -15.28 9.53
CA ASN A 240 8.80 -15.69 8.36
C ASN A 240 8.21 -16.94 7.73
N ALA A 241 8.67 -17.28 6.54
CA ALA A 241 8.14 -18.41 5.80
C ALA A 241 8.25 -19.75 6.58
N GLN A 242 9.29 -19.91 7.39
CA GLN A 242 9.44 -21.11 8.22
C GLN A 242 8.40 -21.17 9.33
N LYS A 243 8.21 -20.10 10.11
CA LYS A 243 7.20 -20.04 11.18
C LYS A 243 5.79 -20.25 10.63
N ILE A 244 5.50 -19.68 9.46
CA ILE A 244 4.23 -19.89 8.77
C ILE A 244 4.09 -21.35 8.33
N SER A 245 5.14 -21.95 7.75
CA SER A 245 5.15 -23.39 7.38
C SER A 245 4.89 -24.31 8.59
N ASP A 246 5.51 -23.99 9.71
CA ASP A 246 5.33 -24.76 10.96
C ASP A 246 3.87 -24.64 11.46
N THR A 247 3.25 -23.47 11.32
CA THR A 247 1.83 -23.26 11.64
C THR A 247 0.93 -24.13 10.76
N PHE A 248 1.18 -24.18 9.45
CA PHE A 248 0.45 -25.04 8.51
C PHE A 248 0.60 -26.51 8.88
N ASN A 249 1.83 -26.95 9.14
CA ASN A 249 2.12 -28.34 9.48
C ASN A 249 1.49 -28.79 10.80
N SER A 250 1.30 -27.87 11.75
CA SER A 250 0.67 -28.15 13.05
C SER A 250 -0.85 -28.25 12.98
N SER A 251 -1.49 -27.61 12.00
CA SER A 251 -2.96 -27.64 11.80
C SER A 251 -3.47 -28.92 11.12
N GLY A 252 -2.59 -29.74 10.54
CA GLY A 252 -2.91 -31.09 10.04
C GLY A 252 -3.57 -31.18 8.66
N ASP A 253 -3.99 -30.05 8.06
CA ASP A 253 -4.77 -30.07 6.82
C ASP A 253 -3.96 -30.26 5.54
N LYS A 254 -2.78 -29.70 5.44
CA LYS A 254 -1.81 -29.89 4.33
C LYS A 254 -0.46 -29.28 4.72
N SER A 255 0.63 -29.96 4.39
CA SER A 255 1.95 -29.34 4.52
C SER A 255 2.27 -28.49 3.28
N ILE A 256 2.60 -27.22 3.48
CA ILE A 256 3.08 -26.34 2.43
C ILE A 256 4.56 -26.08 2.66
N SER A 257 5.39 -26.25 1.63
CA SER A 257 6.83 -26.07 1.76
C SER A 257 7.20 -24.58 1.99
N MET A 258 8.28 -24.34 2.74
CA MET A 258 8.80 -23.01 2.97
C MET A 258 9.06 -22.20 1.67
N PRO A 259 9.63 -22.78 0.57
CA PRO A 259 9.78 -22.08 -0.70
C PRO A 259 8.44 -21.65 -1.32
N THR A 260 7.41 -22.50 -1.22
CA THR A 260 6.06 -22.17 -1.72
C THR A 260 5.47 -21.00 -0.94
N ILE A 261 5.59 -21.00 0.40
CA ILE A 261 5.14 -19.90 1.25
C ILE A 261 5.90 -18.60 0.91
N SER A 262 7.22 -18.67 0.71
CA SER A 262 8.02 -17.50 0.29
C SER A 262 7.52 -16.92 -1.03
N ASN A 263 7.19 -17.76 -2.02
CA ASN A 263 6.62 -17.31 -3.29
C ASN A 263 5.24 -16.69 -3.11
N TYR A 264 4.38 -17.29 -2.29
CA TYR A 264 3.04 -16.76 -2.04
C TYR A 264 3.10 -15.39 -1.33
N LEU A 265 3.97 -15.22 -0.32
CA LEU A 265 4.23 -13.93 0.32
C LEU A 265 4.70 -12.87 -0.68
N LYS A 266 5.58 -13.26 -1.61
CA LYS A 266 6.03 -12.40 -2.70
C LYS A 266 4.87 -12.00 -3.61
N TYR A 267 4.01 -12.95 -4.03
CA TYR A 267 2.86 -12.67 -4.90
C TYR A 267 1.83 -11.74 -4.24
N LEU A 268 1.55 -11.94 -2.95
CA LEU A 268 0.66 -11.06 -2.18
C LEU A 268 1.23 -9.64 -2.06
N THR A 269 2.54 -9.50 -1.88
CA THR A 269 3.21 -8.20 -1.85
C THR A 269 3.21 -7.53 -3.22
N GLU A 270 3.52 -8.28 -4.29
CA GLU A 270 3.48 -7.79 -5.67
C GLU A 270 2.06 -7.42 -6.13
N SER A 271 1.03 -8.01 -5.53
CA SER A 271 -0.38 -7.66 -5.77
C SER A 271 -0.90 -6.57 -4.85
N PHE A 272 -0.03 -5.98 -4.04
CA PHE A 272 -0.36 -4.91 -3.08
C PHE A 272 -1.40 -5.30 -2.03
N VAL A 273 -1.68 -6.60 -1.82
CA VAL A 273 -2.61 -7.07 -0.78
C VAL A 273 -2.01 -6.89 0.60
N ILE A 274 -0.73 -7.23 0.73
CA ILE A 274 0.05 -7.02 1.94
C ILE A 274 1.30 -6.20 1.65
N GLN A 275 1.82 -5.57 2.68
CA GLN A 275 3.10 -4.87 2.67
C GLN A 275 4.03 -5.51 3.69
N LYS A 276 5.30 -5.67 3.31
CA LYS A 276 6.35 -6.22 4.16
C LYS A 276 7.13 -5.09 4.81
N SER A 277 7.26 -5.11 6.13
CA SER A 277 8.15 -4.23 6.89
C SER A 277 9.33 -5.04 7.39
N GLU A 278 10.54 -4.65 6.99
CA GLU A 278 11.77 -5.36 7.32
C GLU A 278 12.29 -4.94 8.70
N ARG A 279 13.09 -5.81 9.32
CA ARG A 279 13.72 -5.48 10.60
C ARG A 279 15.02 -4.70 10.39
N TYR A 280 15.14 -3.62 11.14
CA TYR A 280 16.31 -2.74 11.14
C TYR A 280 16.95 -2.70 12.54
N ASP A 281 18.19 -3.14 12.65
CA ASP A 281 19.00 -2.99 13.88
C ASP A 281 19.42 -1.52 14.03
N ILE A 282 18.79 -0.83 14.97
CA ILE A 282 18.98 0.61 15.15
C ILE A 282 20.43 0.92 15.61
N LYS A 283 20.98 0.11 16.50
CA LYS A 283 22.35 0.29 17.00
C LYS A 283 23.40 -0.15 15.98
N GLY A 284 23.19 -1.30 15.36
CA GLY A 284 24.09 -1.86 14.35
C GLY A 284 23.95 -1.19 12.97
N ARG A 285 22.92 -0.39 12.76
CA ARG A 285 22.62 0.33 11.50
C ARG A 285 22.59 -0.59 10.28
N LYS A 286 21.94 -1.75 10.42
CA LYS A 286 21.86 -2.77 9.37
C LYS A 286 20.50 -3.45 9.34
N TYR A 287 20.12 -3.92 8.16
CA TYR A 287 18.93 -4.74 8.02
C TYR A 287 19.14 -6.15 8.54
N ILE A 288 18.08 -6.70 9.13
CA ILE A 288 18.00 -8.09 9.59
C ILE A 288 16.97 -8.78 8.69
N GLY A 289 17.40 -9.70 7.84
CA GLY A 289 16.59 -10.25 6.76
C GLY A 289 15.29 -10.97 7.21
N THR A 290 15.28 -11.57 8.41
CA THR A 290 14.13 -12.30 8.94
C THR A 290 14.14 -12.32 10.47
N PRO A 291 12.97 -12.43 11.16
CA PRO A 291 11.61 -12.34 10.64
C PRO A 291 11.22 -10.90 10.25
N SER A 292 10.10 -10.73 9.53
CA SER A 292 9.53 -9.43 9.14
C SER A 292 8.10 -9.30 9.68
N LYS A 293 7.55 -8.09 9.71
CA LYS A 293 6.10 -7.89 9.91
C LYS A 293 5.40 -7.76 8.55
N TYR A 294 4.14 -8.17 8.50
CA TYR A 294 3.27 -8.00 7.35
C TYR A 294 2.03 -7.23 7.77
N TYR A 295 1.67 -6.22 6.97
CA TYR A 295 0.51 -5.36 7.18
C TYR A 295 -0.41 -5.48 5.96
N TYR A 296 -1.71 -5.54 6.19
CA TYR A 296 -2.69 -5.47 5.12
C TYR A 296 -2.82 -4.05 4.61
N THR A 297 -2.86 -3.90 3.29
CA THR A 297 -3.05 -2.59 2.65
C THR A 297 -4.44 -2.02 2.96
N ASP A 298 -5.43 -2.90 3.17
CA ASP A 298 -6.79 -2.52 3.58
C ASP A 298 -7.29 -3.41 4.72
N LEU A 299 -7.82 -2.78 5.79
CA LEU A 299 -8.27 -3.47 6.99
C LEU A 299 -9.57 -4.25 6.76
N GLY A 300 -10.47 -3.74 5.92
CA GLY A 300 -11.72 -4.41 5.58
C GLY A 300 -11.49 -5.73 4.85
N LEU A 301 -10.54 -5.75 3.93
CA LEU A 301 -10.13 -6.99 3.25
C LEU A 301 -9.54 -8.02 4.24
N ARG A 302 -8.71 -7.55 5.19
CA ARG A 302 -8.19 -8.41 6.27
C ARG A 302 -9.31 -9.00 7.12
N ASN A 303 -10.27 -8.17 7.53
CA ASN A 303 -11.36 -8.59 8.41
C ASN A 303 -12.32 -9.56 7.70
N ALA A 304 -12.62 -9.33 6.43
CA ALA A 304 -13.45 -10.22 5.62
C ALA A 304 -12.83 -11.62 5.44
N LEU A 305 -11.48 -11.72 5.29
CA LEU A 305 -10.79 -13.02 5.29
C LEU A 305 -11.00 -13.83 6.57
N LEU A 306 -11.23 -13.16 7.69
CA LEU A 306 -11.47 -13.75 9.00
C LEU A 306 -12.96 -13.76 9.37
N ASN A 307 -13.86 -13.59 8.38
CA ASN A 307 -15.30 -13.51 8.57
C ASN A 307 -15.69 -12.52 9.67
N PHE A 308 -14.96 -11.40 9.80
CA PHE A 308 -15.15 -10.33 10.79
C PHE A 308 -15.15 -10.80 12.26
N ARG A 309 -14.54 -11.95 12.55
CA ARG A 309 -14.56 -12.56 13.90
C ARG A 309 -13.40 -12.15 14.80
N GLN A 310 -12.29 -11.68 14.21
CA GLN A 310 -11.08 -11.30 14.95
C GLN A 310 -10.90 -9.78 14.87
N PHE A 311 -11.48 -9.07 15.82
CA PHE A 311 -11.38 -7.63 15.94
C PHE A 311 -10.45 -7.27 17.11
N GLU A 312 -9.16 -7.24 16.85
CA GLU A 312 -8.13 -6.91 17.81
C GLU A 312 -7.68 -5.47 17.60
N GLU A 313 -8.31 -4.51 18.28
CA GLU A 313 -8.11 -3.08 18.08
C GLU A 313 -6.63 -2.64 18.13
N THR A 314 -5.83 -3.26 18.98
CA THR A 314 -4.39 -2.97 19.09
C THR A 314 -3.66 -3.23 17.77
N HIS A 315 -3.85 -4.40 17.18
CA HIS A 315 -3.20 -4.77 15.93
C HIS A 315 -3.79 -4.02 14.73
N LEU A 316 -5.10 -3.78 14.73
CA LEU A 316 -5.75 -2.98 13.69
C LEU A 316 -5.28 -1.52 13.71
N MET A 317 -5.12 -0.93 14.91
CA MET A 317 -4.56 0.41 15.08
C MET A 317 -3.10 0.48 14.60
N GLU A 318 -2.27 -0.51 14.95
CA GLU A 318 -0.89 -0.59 14.47
C GLU A 318 -0.83 -0.66 12.93
N ASN A 319 -1.67 -1.51 12.30
CA ASN A 319 -1.74 -1.59 10.85
C ASN A 319 -2.25 -0.27 10.22
N ALA A 320 -3.23 0.39 10.83
CA ALA A 320 -3.72 1.69 10.35
C ALA A 320 -2.63 2.78 10.44
N ILE A 321 -1.85 2.82 11.52
CA ILE A 321 -0.69 3.72 11.66
C ILE A 321 0.35 3.42 10.59
N TYR A 322 0.67 2.15 10.35
CA TYR A 322 1.57 1.76 9.26
C TYR A 322 1.08 2.28 7.90
N ASN A 323 -0.19 2.04 7.56
CA ASN A 323 -0.79 2.47 6.30
C ASN A 323 -0.77 4.01 6.16
N GLU A 324 -1.03 4.74 7.25
CA GLU A 324 -0.94 6.20 7.28
C GLU A 324 0.49 6.69 7.02
N LEU A 325 1.50 6.06 7.63
CA LEU A 325 2.91 6.40 7.41
C LEU A 325 3.32 6.18 5.94
N ILE A 326 2.90 5.07 5.34
CA ILE A 326 3.10 4.79 3.90
C ILE A 326 2.36 5.82 3.04
N TYR A 327 1.10 6.12 3.37
CA TYR A 327 0.32 7.15 2.68
C TYR A 327 1.05 8.51 2.70
N ARG A 328 1.67 8.90 3.82
CA ARG A 328 2.47 10.12 3.93
C ARG A 328 3.78 10.08 3.13
N GLY A 329 4.16 8.91 2.62
CA GLY A 329 5.35 8.71 1.78
C GLY A 329 6.62 8.43 2.57
N TYR A 330 6.48 8.00 3.81
CA TYR A 330 7.62 7.51 4.61
C TYR A 330 8.04 6.11 4.20
N LYS A 331 9.33 5.81 4.40
CA LYS A 331 9.84 4.44 4.43
C LYS A 331 9.75 3.94 5.86
N VAL A 332 9.15 2.76 6.05
CA VAL A 332 8.80 2.23 7.37
C VAL A 332 9.39 0.84 7.57
N ASP A 333 10.22 0.70 8.58
CA ASP A 333 10.85 -0.55 9.00
C ASP A 333 10.48 -0.87 10.45
N VAL A 334 10.62 -2.13 10.88
CA VAL A 334 10.51 -2.54 12.28
C VAL A 334 11.84 -2.35 12.96
N GLY A 335 11.87 -1.60 14.05
CA GLY A 335 13.11 -1.35 14.80
C GLY A 335 13.47 -2.47 15.75
N VAL A 336 14.77 -2.75 15.87
CA VAL A 336 15.33 -3.66 16.87
C VAL A 336 16.41 -2.95 17.67
N VAL A 337 16.31 -3.01 18.99
CA VAL A 337 17.31 -2.50 19.93
C VAL A 337 17.85 -3.65 20.76
N GLU A 338 19.08 -4.07 20.52
CA GLU A 338 19.73 -5.10 21.35
C GLU A 338 20.20 -4.49 22.68
N ILE A 339 19.83 -5.13 23.78
CA ILE A 339 20.25 -4.78 25.11
C ILE A 339 20.92 -5.99 25.78
N ARG A 340 21.80 -5.71 26.74
CA ARG A 340 22.37 -6.73 27.62
C ARG A 340 21.60 -6.72 28.94
N VAL A 341 21.10 -7.87 29.35
CA VAL A 341 20.41 -8.08 30.61
C VAL A 341 21.21 -9.10 31.42
N ASP A 342 21.18 -8.97 32.72
CA ASP A 342 21.72 -9.98 33.62
C ASP A 342 20.57 -10.89 34.06
N GLU A 343 20.58 -12.13 33.61
CA GLU A 343 19.61 -13.16 33.99
C GLU A 343 20.33 -14.21 34.85
N ASN A 344 20.11 -14.16 36.16
CA ASN A 344 20.69 -15.08 37.14
C ASN A 344 22.24 -15.13 37.10
N GLY A 345 22.91 -13.96 37.00
CA GLY A 345 24.36 -13.86 36.92
C GLY A 345 24.96 -14.17 35.54
N LYS A 346 24.15 -14.43 34.52
CA LYS A 346 24.59 -14.62 33.14
C LYS A 346 24.17 -13.44 32.27
N LYS A 347 25.15 -12.87 31.54
CA LYS A 347 24.85 -11.81 30.56
C LYS A 347 24.12 -12.40 29.35
N ALA A 348 22.83 -12.15 29.26
CA ALA A 348 21.99 -12.50 28.10
C ALA A 348 21.82 -11.29 27.17
N ARG A 349 21.57 -11.57 25.90
CA ARG A 349 21.17 -10.54 24.93
C ARG A 349 19.65 -10.61 24.78
N LYS A 350 18.99 -9.47 24.97
CA LYS A 350 17.56 -9.31 24.73
C LYS A 350 17.33 -8.30 23.62
N GLN A 351 16.40 -8.59 22.73
CA GLN A 351 15.98 -7.67 21.68
C GLN A 351 14.67 -7.01 22.10
N LEU A 352 14.67 -5.67 22.10
CA LEU A 352 13.46 -4.87 22.23
C LEU A 352 13.01 -4.42 20.86
N GLU A 353 11.71 -4.45 20.62
CA GLU A 353 11.10 -4.02 19.37
C GLU A 353 10.70 -2.55 19.45
N VAL A 354 10.84 -1.85 18.34
CA VAL A 354 10.25 -0.55 18.06
C VAL A 354 9.32 -0.75 16.86
N ASP A 355 8.03 -0.49 17.01
CA ASP A 355 7.06 -0.84 15.99
C ASP A 355 7.42 -0.24 14.64
N PHE A 356 7.83 1.05 14.62
CA PHE A 356 8.19 1.71 13.37
C PHE A 356 9.46 2.56 13.48
N VAL A 357 10.39 2.30 12.58
CA VAL A 357 11.50 3.20 12.22
C VAL A 357 11.13 3.88 10.92
N VAL A 358 10.91 5.17 10.99
CA VAL A 358 10.27 5.94 9.91
C VAL A 358 11.27 6.93 9.33
N ASN A 359 11.48 6.89 8.01
CA ASN A 359 12.46 7.72 7.32
C ASN A 359 11.86 8.45 6.12
N GLN A 360 12.18 9.75 5.98
CA GLN A 360 11.88 10.55 4.78
C GLN A 360 12.93 11.65 4.61
N GLY A 361 13.75 11.55 3.58
CA GLY A 361 14.88 12.48 3.41
C GLY A 361 15.85 12.41 4.59
N SER A 362 16.08 13.54 5.24
CA SER A 362 16.91 13.63 6.46
C SER A 362 16.13 13.38 7.76
N LYS A 363 14.81 13.29 7.71
CA LYS A 363 13.95 13.07 8.88
C LYS A 363 13.92 11.59 9.24
N ARG A 364 14.06 11.31 10.54
CA ARG A 364 13.87 9.98 11.15
C ARG A 364 13.05 10.08 12.40
N TYR A 365 12.13 9.14 12.58
CA TYR A 365 11.31 9.01 13.78
C TYR A 365 11.31 7.56 14.25
N TYR A 366 11.24 7.36 15.57
CA TYR A 366 11.02 6.08 16.21
C TYR A 366 9.64 6.11 16.85
N ILE A 367 8.75 5.24 16.40
CA ILE A 367 7.34 5.30 16.78
C ILE A 367 6.93 3.98 17.41
N GLN A 368 6.24 4.06 18.56
CA GLN A 368 5.57 2.95 19.21
C GLN A 368 4.06 3.16 19.14
N SER A 369 3.33 2.10 18.81
CA SER A 369 1.86 2.06 18.82
C SER A 369 1.38 1.48 20.13
N ALA A 370 0.76 2.30 20.97
CA ALA A 370 0.21 1.86 22.26
C ALA A 370 -1.28 2.14 22.29
N TYR A 371 -2.13 1.11 22.21
CA TYR A 371 -3.59 1.29 22.21
C TYR A 371 -4.07 2.11 23.42
N ALA A 372 -3.58 1.80 24.61
CA ALA A 372 -3.88 2.56 25.82
C ALA A 372 -2.68 2.60 26.77
N LEU A 373 -2.59 3.68 27.54
CA LEU A 373 -1.58 3.89 28.59
C LEU A 373 -2.29 4.06 29.97
N PRO A 374 -2.91 3.00 30.50
CA PRO A 374 -3.78 3.09 31.66
C PRO A 374 -3.04 3.40 32.98
N ASN A 375 -1.76 3.08 33.07
CA ASN A 375 -0.95 3.25 34.25
C ASN A 375 0.53 3.48 33.92
N GLN A 376 1.32 3.86 34.94
CA GLN A 376 2.74 4.14 34.80
C GLN A 376 3.55 2.93 34.30
N GLU A 377 3.21 1.73 34.76
CA GLU A 377 3.89 0.49 34.35
C GLU A 377 3.77 0.25 32.83
N LYS A 378 2.57 0.48 32.28
CA LYS A 378 2.34 0.36 30.83
C LYS A 378 3.10 1.43 30.05
N VAL A 379 3.16 2.67 30.56
CA VAL A 379 3.99 3.74 29.97
C VAL A 379 5.47 3.32 29.95
N GLU A 380 5.99 2.80 31.05
CA GLU A 380 7.38 2.33 31.16
C GLU A 380 7.66 1.17 30.19
N GLN A 381 6.72 0.25 30.03
CA GLN A 381 6.83 -0.86 29.07
C GLN A 381 6.93 -0.33 27.64
N GLU A 382 6.03 0.56 27.22
CA GLU A 382 5.98 1.08 25.85
C GLU A 382 7.17 1.99 25.51
N GLN A 383 7.69 2.72 26.48
CA GLN A 383 8.87 3.56 26.26
C GLN A 383 10.20 2.82 26.37
N ALA A 384 10.23 1.58 26.90
CA ALA A 384 11.46 0.86 27.22
C ALA A 384 12.40 0.69 26.03
N SER A 385 11.86 0.39 24.85
CA SER A 385 12.65 0.26 23.62
C SER A 385 13.19 1.61 23.16
N LEU A 386 12.37 2.66 23.21
CA LEU A 386 12.69 4.03 22.75
C LEU A 386 13.81 4.65 23.61
N ILE A 387 13.77 4.47 24.93
CA ILE A 387 14.81 4.99 25.86
C ILE A 387 16.18 4.36 25.55
N LYS A 388 16.23 3.12 25.08
CA LYS A 388 17.48 2.40 24.80
C LYS A 388 18.11 2.77 23.46
N ILE A 389 17.46 3.59 22.65
CA ILE A 389 18.00 4.14 21.40
C ILE A 389 19.00 5.25 21.73
N PRO A 390 20.28 5.14 21.29
CA PRO A 390 21.34 6.05 21.73
C PRO A 390 21.40 7.38 20.96
N ASP A 391 20.64 7.52 19.87
CA ASP A 391 20.64 8.73 19.05
C ASP A 391 19.54 9.73 19.49
N SER A 392 19.61 10.94 18.92
CA SER A 392 18.75 12.08 19.25
C SER A 392 17.55 12.24 18.31
N PHE A 393 17.31 11.28 17.40
CA PHE A 393 16.11 11.36 16.57
C PHE A 393 14.85 11.25 17.42
N LYS A 394 13.79 11.84 16.93
CA LYS A 394 12.54 11.98 17.66
C LYS A 394 11.90 10.62 17.95
N LYS A 395 11.44 10.48 19.20
CA LYS A 395 10.81 9.30 19.75
C LYS A 395 9.36 9.64 20.09
N ILE A 396 8.44 8.83 19.59
CA ILE A 396 6.99 9.12 19.62
C ILE A 396 6.25 7.88 20.10
N ILE A 397 5.24 8.07 20.93
CA ILE A 397 4.22 7.05 21.24
C ILE A 397 2.90 7.58 20.69
N ILE A 398 2.24 6.80 19.83
CA ILE A 398 0.89 7.08 19.35
C ILE A 398 -0.08 6.23 20.14
N THR A 399 -1.11 6.85 20.75
CA THR A 399 -2.09 6.15 21.57
C THR A 399 -3.51 6.56 21.21
N SER A 400 -4.50 5.70 21.43
CA SER A 400 -5.91 5.95 21.09
C SER A 400 -6.58 7.07 21.92
N GLY A 401 -5.91 7.55 22.99
CA GLY A 401 -6.39 8.62 23.83
C GLY A 401 -6.60 9.95 23.10
N ASN A 402 -7.53 10.74 23.58
CA ASN A 402 -7.81 12.10 23.09
C ASN A 402 -7.32 13.11 24.12
N PHE A 403 -6.11 13.59 23.98
CA PHE A 403 -5.47 14.57 24.86
C PHE A 403 -4.51 15.43 24.05
N PRO A 404 -4.14 16.63 24.54
CA PRO A 404 -3.12 17.47 23.88
C PRO A 404 -1.76 16.74 23.79
N VAL A 405 -1.04 16.98 22.70
CA VAL A 405 0.32 16.48 22.55
C VAL A 405 1.20 16.94 23.71
N TRP A 406 1.96 16.05 24.30
CA TRP A 406 2.87 16.36 25.41
C TRP A 406 4.17 15.56 25.32
N ARG A 407 5.18 15.99 26.06
CA ARG A 407 6.45 15.27 26.19
C ARG A 407 6.67 14.84 27.62
N ASN A 408 7.13 13.62 27.80
CA ASN A 408 7.53 13.13 29.11
C ASN A 408 8.97 13.52 29.48
N ASP A 409 9.38 13.22 30.71
CA ASP A 409 10.72 13.54 31.23
C ASP A 409 11.86 12.85 30.47
N GLN A 410 11.58 11.82 29.67
CA GLN A 410 12.52 11.12 28.82
C GLN A 410 12.61 11.77 27.41
N GLY A 411 11.91 12.87 27.16
CA GLY A 411 11.87 13.57 25.88
C GLY A 411 11.06 12.84 24.80
N ILE A 412 10.26 11.84 25.17
CA ILE A 412 9.39 11.10 24.25
C ILE A 412 8.10 11.90 24.07
N THR A 413 7.71 12.13 22.82
CA THR A 413 6.46 12.82 22.48
C THR A 413 5.30 11.81 22.49
N ILE A 414 4.22 12.11 23.18
CA ILE A 414 2.98 11.32 23.19
C ILE A 414 1.94 12.05 22.37
N ILE A 415 1.38 11.38 21.36
CA ILE A 415 0.43 11.95 20.41
C ILE A 415 -0.85 11.11 20.44
N GLY A 416 -2.02 11.78 20.47
CA GLY A 416 -3.30 11.13 20.27
C GLY A 416 -3.47 10.62 18.84
N LEU A 417 -4.11 9.46 18.67
CA LEU A 417 -4.28 8.81 17.37
C LEU A 417 -4.93 9.73 16.33
N PHE A 418 -5.97 10.45 16.70
CA PHE A 418 -6.66 11.35 15.77
C PHE A 418 -5.83 12.57 15.39
N ASP A 419 -5.01 13.09 16.31
CA ASP A 419 -4.06 14.15 15.98
C ASP A 419 -3.02 13.64 14.99
N PHE A 420 -2.55 12.39 15.17
CA PHE A 420 -1.69 11.75 14.19
C PHE A 420 -2.39 11.57 12.84
N LEU A 421 -3.58 10.98 12.78
CA LEU A 421 -4.26 10.61 11.53
C LEU A 421 -4.79 11.80 10.72
N LEU A 422 -5.14 12.91 11.38
CA LEU A 422 -5.80 14.07 10.76
C LEU A 422 -4.88 15.26 10.52
N ASN A 423 -3.65 15.22 11.04
CA ASN A 423 -2.67 16.29 10.85
C ASN A 423 -1.37 15.75 10.26
N ASP A 424 -1.09 16.12 9.01
CA ASP A 424 0.10 15.67 8.26
C ASP A 424 1.42 16.02 8.96
N ASP A 425 1.47 17.13 9.71
CA ASP A 425 2.67 17.63 10.41
C ASP A 425 2.81 17.08 11.84
N SER A 426 1.93 16.17 12.27
CA SER A 426 1.86 15.66 13.65
C SER A 426 3.16 15.01 14.15
N LEU A 427 4.01 14.50 13.28
CA LEU A 427 5.31 13.93 13.66
C LEU A 427 6.36 15.01 13.97
N ASP A 428 6.12 16.25 13.60
CA ASP A 428 7.05 17.38 13.79
C ASP A 428 6.78 18.20 15.08
N TYR A 429 5.73 17.88 15.86
CA TYR A 429 5.37 18.53 17.14
C TYR A 429 6.49 18.55 18.19
#